data_e655637529bc0f0875b6ed7375f1c5d6
#
_entry.id   e655637529bc0f0875b6ed7375f1c5d6
#
_cell.length_a   1.000
_cell.length_b   1.000
_cell.length_c   1.000
_cell.angle_alpha   90.00
_cell.angle_beta   90.00
_cell.angle_gamma   90.00
#
_symmetry.space_group_name_H-M   'P 1'
#
loop_
_entity.id
_entity.type
_entity.pdbx_description
1 polymer ?
#
loop_
_entity_poly.entity_id
_entity_poly.type
_entity_poly.pdbx_seq_one_letter_code
_entity_poly.pdbx_strand_id
1 'polypeptide(L)'
;KLKLTSFQRDTYVYIPGYGYDKLNASYNYGGAKLSIQTIEANFGIKVDRYAVVDFDSFKKIIDTLGGVDMEVTQDEIDYINYQMYKNNQADTRTTITDAPGTVHLNGQEALWYARNRGLKKGEDGNEIGLDGDDWDRTSRQRKLLETLFTSMKSADLGQIVSIVSSVGPLVTTN
;
A
#
# COMPACT_ATOMS: atom_id res chain seq x y z
N LYS A 1 20.36 -2.14 -9.17
CA LYS A 1 19.01 -2.38 -9.71
C LYS A 1 18.08 -2.69 -8.52
N LEU A 2 16.99 -1.93 -8.34
CA LEU A 2 15.98 -2.23 -7.34
C LEU A 2 15.22 -3.50 -7.74
N LYS A 3 15.01 -4.41 -6.79
CA LYS A 3 14.16 -5.59 -6.94
C LYS A 3 13.14 -5.58 -5.79
N LEU A 4 11.86 -5.56 -6.13
CA LEU A 4 10.76 -5.65 -5.17
C LEU A 4 10.21 -7.07 -5.16
N THR A 5 10.08 -7.66 -3.99
CA THR A 5 9.47 -8.97 -3.77
C THR A 5 8.36 -8.82 -2.74
N SER A 6 7.18 -9.30 -3.06
CA SER A 6 6.04 -9.32 -2.14
C SER A 6 5.85 -10.72 -1.57
N PHE A 7 5.63 -10.80 -0.27
CA PHE A 7 5.19 -12.02 0.40
C PHE A 7 3.68 -11.93 0.60
N GLN A 8 2.97 -12.96 0.14
CA GLN A 8 1.53 -13.00 0.33
C GLN A 8 1.21 -13.19 1.82
N ARG A 9 0.37 -12.32 2.36
CA ARG A 9 0.06 -12.27 3.79
C ARG A 9 -0.52 -13.58 4.34
N ASP A 10 -1.26 -14.31 3.50
CA ASP A 10 -1.94 -15.55 3.85
C ASP A 10 -1.11 -16.81 3.54
N THR A 11 0.19 -16.65 3.16
CA THR A 11 1.11 -17.77 2.99
C THR A 11 1.22 -18.56 4.30
N TYR A 12 0.99 -19.88 4.24
CA TYR A 12 1.08 -20.75 5.39
C TYR A 12 2.54 -21.13 5.64
N VAL A 13 3.07 -20.73 6.78
CA VAL A 13 4.50 -20.80 7.12
C VAL A 13 4.68 -21.22 8.58
N TYR A 14 5.87 -21.71 8.91
CA TYR A 14 6.26 -21.95 10.30
C TYR A 14 6.64 -20.62 10.97
N ILE A 15 5.95 -20.28 12.06
CA ILE A 15 6.25 -19.10 12.90
C ILE A 15 7.05 -19.56 14.12
N PRO A 16 8.31 -19.12 14.30
CA PRO A 16 9.14 -19.52 15.43
C PRO A 16 8.46 -19.30 16.77
N GLY A 17 8.35 -20.38 17.58
CA GLY A 17 7.69 -20.34 18.88
C GLY A 17 6.16 -20.47 18.88
N TYR A 18 5.51 -20.47 17.71
CA TYR A 18 4.03 -20.51 17.59
C TYR A 18 3.52 -21.65 16.69
N GLY A 19 4.39 -22.25 15.86
CA GLY A 19 3.97 -23.30 14.94
C GLY A 19 3.51 -22.75 13.58
N TYR A 20 2.75 -23.55 12.85
CA TYR A 20 2.31 -23.20 11.49
C TYR A 20 1.06 -22.32 11.52
N ASP A 21 1.12 -21.18 10.84
CA ASP A 21 0.00 -20.25 10.64
C ASP A 21 0.25 -19.38 9.39
N LYS A 22 -0.67 -18.44 9.11
CA LYS A 22 -0.51 -17.44 8.07
C LYS A 22 0.64 -16.49 8.39
N LEU A 23 1.42 -16.10 7.39
CA LEU A 23 2.55 -15.20 7.56
C LEU A 23 2.20 -13.91 8.32
N ASN A 24 1.03 -13.31 8.02
CA ASN A 24 0.60 -12.08 8.68
C ASN A 24 0.31 -12.27 10.18
N ALA A 25 0.03 -13.50 10.65
CA ALA A 25 -0.16 -13.78 12.07
C ALA A 25 1.13 -13.53 12.88
N SER A 26 2.30 -13.71 12.27
CA SER A 26 3.59 -13.45 12.93
C SER A 26 3.71 -12.01 13.44
N TYR A 27 3.16 -11.04 12.70
CA TYR A 27 3.14 -9.65 13.15
C TYR A 27 2.23 -9.43 14.36
N ASN A 28 1.08 -10.09 14.39
CA ASN A 28 0.15 -10.02 15.53
C ASN A 28 0.73 -10.66 16.80
N TYR A 29 1.53 -11.73 16.64
CA TYR A 29 2.12 -12.46 17.78
C TYR A 29 3.37 -11.78 18.34
N GLY A 30 4.19 -11.16 17.50
CA GLY A 30 5.49 -10.63 17.96
C GLY A 30 6.03 -9.45 17.13
N GLY A 31 5.14 -8.72 16.45
CA GLY A 31 5.48 -7.51 15.71
C GLY A 31 6.48 -7.73 14.57
N ALA A 32 7.18 -6.67 14.20
CA ALA A 32 8.16 -6.69 13.11
C ALA A 32 9.28 -7.72 13.34
N LYS A 33 9.76 -7.84 14.56
CA LYS A 33 10.85 -8.77 14.91
C LYS A 33 10.49 -10.22 14.58
N LEU A 34 9.33 -10.68 15.02
CA LEU A 34 8.89 -12.05 14.75
C LEU A 34 8.56 -12.26 13.28
N SER A 35 7.99 -11.24 12.61
CA SER A 35 7.74 -11.31 11.17
C SER A 35 9.04 -11.48 10.37
N ILE A 36 10.09 -10.74 10.72
CA ILE A 36 11.42 -10.87 10.11
C ILE A 36 11.96 -12.28 10.33
N GLN A 37 11.99 -12.76 11.57
CA GLN A 37 12.44 -14.11 11.90
C GLN A 37 11.67 -15.19 11.12
N THR A 38 10.36 -15.01 10.98
CA THR A 38 9.50 -15.92 10.21
C THR A 38 9.87 -15.92 8.73
N ILE A 39 10.08 -14.74 8.14
CA ILE A 39 10.48 -14.60 6.74
C ILE A 39 11.87 -15.20 6.50
N GLU A 40 12.84 -14.90 7.37
CA GLU A 40 14.19 -15.44 7.27
C GLU A 40 14.22 -16.96 7.38
N ALA A 41 13.47 -17.53 8.33
CA ALA A 41 13.43 -18.97 8.56
C ALA A 41 12.78 -19.77 7.43
N ASN A 42 11.73 -19.20 6.77
CA ASN A 42 10.98 -19.92 5.75
C ASN A 42 11.49 -19.68 4.32
N PHE A 43 12.12 -18.55 4.05
CA PHE A 43 12.52 -18.17 2.69
C PHE A 43 14.05 -18.10 2.48
N GLY A 44 14.84 -18.34 3.54
CA GLY A 44 16.30 -18.37 3.44
C GLY A 44 16.93 -17.02 3.05
N ILE A 45 16.25 -15.92 3.32
CA ILE A 45 16.76 -14.57 3.08
C ILE A 45 17.21 -13.95 4.39
N LYS A 46 18.05 -12.92 4.31
CA LYS A 46 18.45 -12.12 5.46
C LYS A 46 17.88 -10.71 5.32
N VAL A 47 17.29 -10.20 6.40
CA VAL A 47 16.74 -8.85 6.47
C VAL A 47 17.65 -7.97 7.28
N ASP A 48 18.36 -7.05 6.64
CA ASP A 48 19.30 -6.15 7.28
C ASP A 48 18.60 -4.94 7.91
N ARG A 49 17.52 -4.45 7.27
CA ARG A 49 16.75 -3.29 7.73
C ARG A 49 15.27 -3.48 7.45
N TYR A 50 14.44 -2.83 8.24
CA TYR A 50 13.00 -2.81 8.04
C TYR A 50 12.40 -1.43 8.28
N ALA A 51 11.21 -1.22 7.74
CA ALA A 51 10.35 -0.09 8.07
C ALA A 51 8.91 -0.58 8.19
N VAL A 52 8.24 -0.15 9.25
CA VAL A 52 6.80 -0.37 9.43
C VAL A 52 6.10 0.96 9.21
N VAL A 53 5.16 0.96 8.28
CA VAL A 53 4.40 2.14 7.89
C VAL A 53 2.92 1.82 8.07
N ASP A 54 2.22 2.58 8.89
CA ASP A 54 0.77 2.52 8.99
C ASP A 54 0.08 3.37 7.90
N PHE A 55 -1.24 3.33 7.84
CA PHE A 55 -1.99 4.03 6.81
C PHE A 55 -1.86 5.56 6.88
N ASP A 56 -1.75 6.12 8.09
CA ASP A 56 -1.63 7.57 8.25
C ASP A 56 -0.25 8.06 7.86
N SER A 57 0.78 7.33 8.25
CA SER A 57 2.16 7.57 7.80
C SER A 57 2.30 7.45 6.29
N PHE A 58 1.70 6.41 5.70
CA PHE A 58 1.69 6.21 4.26
C PHE A 58 1.09 7.41 3.51
N LYS A 59 -0.08 7.87 3.93
CA LYS A 59 -0.73 9.06 3.34
C LYS A 59 0.17 10.30 3.45
N LYS A 60 0.70 10.55 4.65
CA LYS A 60 1.61 11.68 4.89
C LYS A 60 2.87 11.67 4.03
N ILE A 61 3.46 10.48 3.81
CA ILE A 61 4.63 10.34 2.91
C ILE A 61 4.26 10.85 1.52
N ILE A 62 3.15 10.38 0.98
CA ILE A 62 2.71 10.74 -0.36
C ILE A 62 2.37 12.23 -0.45
N ASP A 63 1.61 12.75 0.51
CA ASP A 63 1.24 14.16 0.54
C ASP A 63 2.47 15.08 0.68
N THR A 64 3.49 14.67 1.46
CA THR A 64 4.75 15.42 1.60
C THR A 64 5.56 15.42 0.31
N LEU A 65 5.46 14.37 -0.49
CA LEU A 65 6.05 14.31 -1.84
C LEU A 65 5.28 15.16 -2.86
N GLY A 66 4.13 15.71 -2.48
CA GLY A 66 3.25 16.47 -3.37
C GLY A 66 2.28 15.60 -4.15
N GLY A 67 2.03 14.38 -3.71
CA GLY A 67 1.21 13.38 -4.41
C GLY A 67 2.05 12.40 -5.24
N VAL A 68 1.37 11.58 -6.03
CA VAL A 68 2.00 10.59 -6.90
C VAL A 68 1.23 10.44 -8.21
N ASP A 69 1.94 10.46 -9.33
CA ASP A 69 1.36 10.22 -10.66
C ASP A 69 1.32 8.72 -10.94
N MET A 70 0.11 8.20 -11.14
CA MET A 70 -0.13 6.77 -11.35
C MET A 70 -0.90 6.52 -12.64
N GLU A 71 -0.47 5.53 -13.40
CA GLU A 71 -1.29 4.99 -14.49
C GLU A 71 -2.45 4.19 -13.87
N VAL A 72 -3.67 4.66 -14.05
CA VAL A 72 -4.89 4.07 -13.51
C VAL A 72 -5.90 3.76 -14.59
N THR A 73 -6.66 2.69 -14.40
CA THR A 73 -7.79 2.31 -15.25
C THR A 73 -9.08 2.96 -14.76
N GLN A 74 -10.14 2.92 -15.60
CA GLN A 74 -11.46 3.42 -15.18
C GLN A 74 -11.98 2.68 -13.94
N ASP A 75 -11.84 1.36 -13.88
CA ASP A 75 -12.29 0.56 -12.73
C ASP A 75 -11.55 0.95 -11.43
N GLU A 76 -10.27 1.33 -11.55
CA GLU A 76 -9.49 1.80 -10.41
C GLU A 76 -9.93 3.19 -9.93
N ILE A 77 -10.25 4.09 -10.86
CA ILE A 77 -10.84 5.40 -10.57
C ILE A 77 -12.20 5.23 -9.88
N ASP A 78 -13.07 4.41 -10.46
CA ASP A 78 -14.41 4.15 -9.91
C ASP A 78 -14.32 3.57 -8.47
N TYR A 79 -13.36 2.66 -8.23
CA TYR A 79 -13.11 2.12 -6.90
C TYR A 79 -12.64 3.19 -5.92
N ILE A 80 -11.69 4.04 -6.30
CA ILE A 80 -11.16 5.11 -5.44
C ILE A 80 -12.31 6.06 -5.08
N ASN A 81 -13.03 6.55 -6.08
CA ASN A 81 -14.17 7.45 -5.93
C ASN A 81 -15.24 6.85 -5.00
N TYR A 82 -15.60 5.60 -5.21
CA TYR A 82 -16.54 4.89 -4.34
C TYR A 82 -16.08 4.82 -2.89
N GLN A 83 -14.82 4.46 -2.66
CA GLN A 83 -14.27 4.34 -1.30
C GLN A 83 -14.15 5.69 -0.61
N MET A 84 -13.77 6.74 -1.33
CA MET A 84 -13.73 8.11 -0.80
C MET A 84 -15.11 8.55 -0.33
N TYR A 85 -16.13 8.37 -1.16
CA TYR A 85 -17.51 8.71 -0.82
C TYR A 85 -18.05 7.87 0.35
N LYS A 86 -17.92 6.54 0.27
CA LYS A 86 -18.42 5.60 1.27
C LYS A 86 -17.84 5.86 2.67
N ASN A 87 -16.62 6.33 2.75
CA ASN A 87 -15.92 6.58 4.02
C ASN A 87 -15.99 8.05 4.46
N ASN A 88 -16.88 8.84 3.88
CA ASN A 88 -17.06 10.29 4.17
C ASN A 88 -15.76 11.09 4.00
N GLN A 89 -14.93 10.71 3.03
CA GLN A 89 -13.68 11.39 2.69
C GLN A 89 -13.83 12.30 1.45
N ALA A 90 -15.02 12.31 0.88
CA ALA A 90 -15.44 13.20 -0.20
C ALA A 90 -16.94 13.45 -0.12
N ASP A 91 -17.35 14.68 -0.46
CA ASP A 91 -18.76 15.11 -0.44
C ASP A 91 -19.55 14.56 -1.62
N THR A 92 -18.88 14.15 -2.69
CA THR A 92 -19.45 13.60 -3.91
C THR A 92 -18.91 12.23 -4.25
N ARG A 93 -19.64 11.46 -5.08
CA ARG A 93 -19.17 10.16 -5.59
C ARG A 93 -18.04 10.26 -6.62
N THR A 94 -17.72 11.47 -7.07
CA THR A 94 -16.69 11.70 -8.09
C THR A 94 -15.65 12.64 -7.52
N THR A 95 -14.59 12.09 -6.98
CA THR A 95 -13.43 12.82 -6.47
C THR A 95 -12.41 13.00 -7.57
N ILE A 96 -12.06 11.89 -8.25
CA ILE A 96 -11.21 11.90 -9.43
C ILE A 96 -12.12 12.05 -10.66
N THR A 97 -11.92 13.11 -11.42
CA THR A 97 -12.67 13.42 -12.64
C THR A 97 -11.85 13.20 -13.91
N ASP A 98 -10.57 12.86 -13.75
CA ASP A 98 -9.67 12.61 -14.87
C ASP A 98 -10.09 11.35 -15.65
N ALA A 99 -9.79 11.35 -16.96
CA ALA A 99 -9.88 10.14 -17.76
C ALA A 99 -8.84 9.10 -17.33
N PRO A 100 -9.07 7.81 -17.61
CA PRO A 100 -8.05 6.78 -17.39
C PRO A 100 -6.72 7.12 -18.06
N GLY A 101 -5.63 6.79 -17.41
CA GLY A 101 -4.27 7.12 -17.81
C GLY A 101 -3.44 7.59 -16.63
N THR A 102 -2.54 8.52 -16.86
CA THR A 102 -1.75 9.11 -15.75
C THR A 102 -2.61 10.08 -14.97
N VAL A 103 -2.89 9.74 -13.71
CA VAL A 103 -3.68 10.55 -12.78
C VAL A 103 -2.84 10.87 -11.56
N HIS A 104 -2.94 12.12 -11.10
CA HIS A 104 -2.27 12.58 -9.88
C HIS A 104 -3.10 12.22 -8.66
N LEU A 105 -2.56 11.37 -7.78
CA LEU A 105 -3.23 10.90 -6.58
C LEU A 105 -2.62 11.55 -5.33
N ASN A 106 -3.47 12.05 -4.45
CA ASN A 106 -3.06 12.40 -3.08
C ASN A 106 -2.88 11.16 -2.20
N GLY A 107 -2.42 11.33 -0.94
CA GLY A 107 -2.15 10.22 -0.05
C GLY A 107 -3.36 9.34 0.26
N GLN A 108 -4.55 9.93 0.35
CA GLN A 108 -5.78 9.17 0.62
C GLN A 108 -6.23 8.35 -0.61
N GLU A 109 -6.18 8.95 -1.79
CA GLU A 109 -6.51 8.29 -3.05
C GLU A 109 -5.51 7.16 -3.36
N ALA A 110 -4.23 7.42 -3.16
CA ALA A 110 -3.17 6.42 -3.31
C ALA A 110 -3.32 5.25 -2.31
N LEU A 111 -3.80 5.52 -1.10
CA LEU A 111 -4.13 4.47 -0.14
C LEU A 111 -5.26 3.57 -0.66
N TRP A 112 -6.32 4.15 -1.22
CA TRP A 112 -7.41 3.36 -1.81
C TRP A 112 -6.94 2.60 -3.05
N TYR A 113 -6.12 3.20 -3.90
CA TYR A 113 -5.46 2.49 -5.02
C TYR A 113 -4.70 1.25 -4.53
N ALA A 114 -3.84 1.39 -3.51
CA ALA A 114 -3.04 0.30 -2.96
C ALA A 114 -3.88 -0.79 -2.27
N ARG A 115 -5.07 -0.45 -1.78
CA ARG A 115 -6.00 -1.38 -1.12
C ARG A 115 -7.02 -1.99 -2.07
N ASN A 116 -7.04 -1.55 -3.32
CA ASN A 116 -8.00 -2.00 -4.32
C ASN A 116 -7.91 -3.53 -4.55
N ARG A 117 -9.07 -4.18 -4.42
CA ARG A 117 -9.30 -5.59 -4.74
C ARG A 117 -10.34 -5.77 -5.84
N GLY A 118 -10.62 -4.70 -6.60
CA GLY A 118 -11.70 -4.66 -7.58
C GLY A 118 -13.06 -4.33 -6.96
N LEU A 119 -13.99 -3.99 -7.82
CA LEU A 119 -15.41 -3.79 -7.50
C LEU A 119 -16.22 -4.84 -8.23
N LYS A 120 -17.05 -5.56 -7.49
CA LYS A 120 -18.07 -6.44 -8.08
C LYS A 120 -19.35 -5.64 -8.29
N LYS A 121 -19.83 -5.60 -9.54
CA LYS A 121 -21.12 -5.03 -9.86
C LYS A 121 -22.20 -6.11 -9.73
N GLY A 122 -23.29 -5.78 -9.04
CA GLY A 122 -24.48 -6.61 -9.00
C GLY A 122 -25.22 -6.59 -10.33
N GLU A 123 -26.20 -7.49 -10.48
CA GLU A 123 -27.07 -7.56 -11.68
C GLU A 123 -27.86 -6.26 -11.90
N ASP A 124 -28.09 -5.49 -10.85
CA ASP A 124 -28.75 -4.18 -10.86
C ASP A 124 -27.79 -3.01 -11.14
N GLY A 125 -26.53 -3.29 -11.43
CA GLY A 125 -25.47 -2.28 -11.65
C GLY A 125 -24.94 -1.63 -10.37
N ASN A 126 -25.50 -1.94 -9.21
CA ASN A 126 -24.97 -1.47 -7.93
C ASN A 126 -23.73 -2.26 -7.51
N GLU A 127 -22.83 -1.61 -6.81
CA GLU A 127 -21.60 -2.21 -6.35
C GLU A 127 -21.85 -3.08 -5.11
N ILE A 128 -21.49 -4.35 -5.15
CA ILE A 128 -21.74 -5.29 -4.05
C ILE A 128 -20.48 -5.81 -3.37
N GLY A 129 -19.32 -5.28 -3.62
CA GLY A 129 -18.14 -5.68 -2.88
C GLY A 129 -16.90 -5.85 -3.74
N LEU A 130 -15.90 -6.51 -3.19
CA LEU A 130 -14.59 -6.68 -3.79
C LEU A 130 -14.52 -8.04 -4.49
N ASP A 131 -14.14 -8.07 -5.76
CA ASP A 131 -13.99 -9.30 -6.56
C ASP A 131 -12.53 -9.57 -7.00
N GLY A 132 -11.60 -8.73 -6.60
CA GLY A 132 -10.19 -8.90 -6.94
C GLY A 132 -9.44 -9.81 -5.98
N ASP A 133 -8.44 -10.48 -6.49
CA ASP A 133 -7.58 -11.33 -5.71
C ASP A 133 -6.44 -10.53 -5.02
N ASP A 134 -5.68 -11.25 -4.21
CA ASP A 134 -4.54 -10.68 -3.48
C ASP A 134 -3.34 -10.38 -4.39
N TRP A 135 -3.27 -11.01 -5.58
CA TRP A 135 -2.23 -10.79 -6.57
C TRP A 135 -2.34 -9.42 -7.21
N ASP A 136 -3.55 -9.03 -7.59
CA ASP A 136 -3.82 -7.71 -8.18
C ASP A 136 -3.49 -6.60 -7.19
N ARG A 137 -3.93 -6.75 -5.94
CA ARG A 137 -3.60 -5.82 -4.86
C ARG A 137 -2.08 -5.71 -4.67
N THR A 138 -1.39 -6.83 -4.61
CA THR A 138 0.06 -6.87 -4.42
C THR A 138 0.81 -6.26 -5.60
N SER A 139 0.29 -6.43 -6.82
CA SER A 139 0.83 -5.81 -8.02
C SER A 139 0.70 -4.28 -7.97
N ARG A 140 -0.47 -3.75 -7.59
CA ARG A 140 -0.70 -2.31 -7.39
C ARG A 140 0.23 -1.73 -6.32
N GLN A 141 0.41 -2.44 -5.21
CA GLN A 141 1.33 -2.02 -4.15
C GLN A 141 2.78 -1.92 -4.64
N ARG A 142 3.25 -2.91 -5.44
CA ARG A 142 4.59 -2.84 -6.03
C ARG A 142 4.74 -1.68 -7.00
N LYS A 143 3.76 -1.49 -7.91
CA LYS A 143 3.75 -0.39 -8.87
C LYS A 143 3.82 0.96 -8.16
N LEU A 144 3.01 1.16 -7.12
CA LEU A 144 3.02 2.38 -6.32
C LEU A 144 4.37 2.59 -5.62
N LEU A 145 4.95 1.55 -5.00
CA LEU A 145 6.26 1.65 -4.37
C LEU A 145 7.36 1.98 -5.39
N GLU A 146 7.35 1.39 -6.57
CA GLU A 146 8.31 1.70 -7.65
C GLU A 146 8.21 3.18 -8.07
N THR A 147 7.00 3.69 -8.22
CA THR A 147 6.75 5.10 -8.55
C THR A 147 7.25 6.01 -7.43
N LEU A 148 6.91 5.72 -6.17
CA LEU A 148 7.38 6.48 -5.01
C LEU A 148 8.92 6.48 -4.89
N PHE A 149 9.58 5.35 -5.08
CA PHE A 149 11.04 5.28 -5.08
C PHE A 149 11.65 6.11 -6.21
N THR A 150 11.01 6.18 -7.35
CA THR A 150 11.46 7.00 -8.49
C THR A 150 11.30 8.48 -8.17
N SER A 151 10.15 8.88 -7.63
CA SER A 151 9.89 10.26 -7.19
C SER A 151 10.86 10.70 -6.08
N MET A 152 11.12 9.82 -5.10
CA MET A 152 12.10 10.12 -4.03
C MET A 152 13.52 10.31 -4.54
N LYS A 153 13.93 9.63 -5.60
CA LYS A 153 15.27 9.85 -6.21
C LYS A 153 15.39 11.21 -6.88
N SER A 154 14.29 11.77 -7.35
CA SER A 154 14.21 13.09 -7.96
C SER A 154 13.83 14.19 -6.95
N ALA A 155 13.49 13.81 -5.71
CA ALA A 155 13.16 14.75 -4.65
C ALA A 155 14.36 15.63 -4.29
N ASP A 156 14.11 16.91 -4.08
CA ASP A 156 15.12 17.83 -3.61
C ASP A 156 15.45 17.62 -2.10
N LEU A 157 16.54 18.23 -1.66
CA LEU A 157 17.00 18.09 -0.28
C LEU A 157 15.96 18.60 0.73
N GLY A 158 15.18 19.64 0.39
CA GLY A 158 14.14 20.20 1.25
C GLY A 158 12.99 19.22 1.43
N GLN A 159 12.55 18.56 0.36
CA GLN A 159 11.54 17.50 0.40
C GLN A 159 12.01 16.32 1.25
N ILE A 160 13.25 15.86 1.07
CA ILE A 160 13.82 14.76 1.87
C ILE A 160 13.84 15.13 3.36
N VAL A 161 14.30 16.33 3.73
CA VAL A 161 14.31 16.80 5.12
C VAL A 161 12.88 16.87 5.67
N SER A 162 11.91 17.35 4.89
CA SER A 162 10.50 17.41 5.27
C SER A 162 9.92 16.04 5.53
N ILE A 163 10.21 15.05 4.66
CA ILE A 163 9.78 13.65 4.85
C ILE A 163 10.36 13.09 6.13
N VAL A 164 11.68 13.22 6.33
CA VAL A 164 12.35 12.67 7.52
C VAL A 164 11.82 13.31 8.80
N SER A 165 11.58 14.61 8.82
CA SER A 165 11.09 15.31 10.01
C SER A 165 9.61 15.06 10.30
N SER A 166 8.76 14.96 9.27
CA SER A 166 7.31 14.82 9.42
C SER A 166 6.86 13.36 9.58
N VAL A 167 7.56 12.44 8.93
CA VAL A 167 7.19 11.01 8.84
C VAL A 167 8.11 10.11 9.64
N GLY A 168 9.38 10.51 9.83
CA GLY A 168 10.35 9.74 10.61
C GLY A 168 9.83 9.27 11.97
N PRO A 169 9.16 10.13 12.77
CA PRO A 169 8.56 9.73 14.05
C PRO A 169 7.42 8.70 13.93
N LEU A 170 6.82 8.56 12.76
CA LEU A 170 5.67 7.68 12.48
C LEU A 170 6.07 6.33 11.89
N VAL A 171 7.34 6.17 11.53
CA VAL A 171 7.88 4.93 10.94
C VAL A 171 8.72 4.21 11.98
N THR A 172 8.38 2.95 12.27
CA THR A 172 9.21 2.10 13.12
C THR A 172 10.29 1.44 12.25
N THR A 173 11.55 1.63 12.62
CA THR A 173 12.70 1.05 11.92
C THR A 173 13.78 0.59 12.92
N ASN A 174 14.78 -0.14 12.44
CA ASN A 174 16.01 -0.50 13.19
C ASN A 174 17.19 0.35 12.77
#